data_fee3a92b2d25fc23000947daf11f8a02
#
_entry.id   fee3a92b2d25fc23000947daf11f8a02
#
_cell.length_a   1.000
_cell.length_b   1.000
_cell.length_c   1.000
_cell.angle_alpha   90.00
_cell.angle_beta   90.00
_cell.angle_gamma   90.00
#
_symmetry.space_group_name_H-M   'P 1'
#
loop_
_entity.id
_entity.type
_entity.pdbx_description
1 polymer ?
#
loop_
_entity_poly.entity_id
_entity_poly.type
_entity_poly.pdbx_seq_one_letter_code
_entity_poly.pdbx_strand_id
1 'polypeptide(L)'
;MARRSRIERPTKSSEYTLAFGTRQAERGWRDLLATQRNAVVDAWDFLTRAPTQRLPGNHPLKGSLSRVTHQGLDHDQWQHELTGGARIWFYVHDAQVVIVEVHTRHPNQTK
;
A
#
# COMPACT_ATOMS: atom_id res chain seq x y z
N MET A 1 4.03 33.20 20.78
CA MET A 1 4.15 31.88 21.41
C MET A 1 4.38 30.80 20.37
N ALA A 2 5.32 29.94 20.62
CA ALA A 2 5.63 28.90 19.67
C ALA A 2 4.52 27.84 19.64
N ARG A 3 4.15 27.42 18.44
CA ARG A 3 3.20 26.34 18.24
C ARG A 3 3.91 25.01 18.44
N ARG A 4 3.25 24.05 19.07
CA ARG A 4 3.77 22.71 19.15
C ARG A 4 3.60 22.01 17.80
N SER A 5 4.68 21.60 17.21
CA SER A 5 4.66 20.83 15.98
C SER A 5 4.71 19.34 16.31
N ARG A 6 3.96 18.53 15.58
CA ARG A 6 4.05 17.08 15.72
C ARG A 6 5.37 16.61 15.12
N ILE A 7 5.98 15.65 15.81
CA ILE A 7 7.15 14.98 15.25
C ILE A 7 6.66 13.76 14.47
N GLU A 8 6.94 13.75 13.18
CA GLU A 8 6.66 12.56 12.37
C GLU A 8 7.61 11.44 12.77
N ARG A 9 7.13 10.19 12.68
CA ARG A 9 7.99 9.05 12.98
C ARG A 9 9.13 9.01 11.97
N PRO A 10 10.39 9.12 12.41
CA PRO A 10 11.50 8.98 11.47
C PRO A 10 11.61 7.54 11.00
N THR A 11 12.17 7.33 9.81
CA THR A 11 12.34 6.01 9.22
C THR A 11 13.79 5.57 9.32
N LYS A 12 13.98 4.27 9.47
CA LYS A 12 15.32 3.68 9.36
C LYS A 12 15.73 3.66 7.89
N SER A 13 17.02 3.70 7.63
CA SER A 13 17.52 3.63 6.25
C SER A 13 17.14 2.32 5.55
N SER A 14 16.84 1.27 6.31
CA SER A 14 16.42 -0.02 5.77
C SER A 14 14.91 -0.09 5.49
N GLU A 15 14.14 0.89 5.92
CA GLU A 15 12.70 0.90 5.70
C GLU A 15 12.36 1.43 4.31
N TYR A 16 11.27 0.90 3.75
CA TYR A 16 10.70 1.44 2.53
C TYR A 16 9.86 2.65 2.85
N THR A 17 9.74 3.57 1.88
CA THR A 17 8.79 4.66 1.98
C THR A 17 7.54 4.31 1.17
N LEU A 18 6.40 4.89 1.54
CA LEU A 18 5.16 4.69 0.82
C LEU A 18 4.80 5.97 0.07
N ALA A 19 4.33 5.81 -1.15
CA ALA A 19 3.84 6.92 -1.96
C ALA A 19 2.57 6.50 -2.69
N PHE A 20 1.70 7.46 -2.98
CA PHE A 20 0.53 7.21 -3.81
C PHE A 20 0.92 7.37 -5.28
N GLY A 21 0.57 6.36 -6.08
CA GLY A 21 0.78 6.41 -7.52
C GLY A 21 -0.42 7.00 -8.26
N THR A 22 -1.59 7.03 -7.63
CA THR A 22 -2.82 7.49 -8.25
C THR A 22 -3.69 8.24 -7.25
N ARG A 23 -4.63 9.04 -7.78
CA ARG A 23 -5.61 9.70 -6.91
C ARG A 23 -6.58 8.72 -6.28
N GLN A 24 -6.91 7.64 -6.99
CA GLN A 24 -7.78 6.61 -6.44
C GLN A 24 -7.15 5.97 -5.20
N ALA A 25 -5.85 5.69 -5.26
CA ALA A 25 -5.14 5.15 -4.10
C ALA A 25 -5.19 6.09 -2.92
N GLU A 26 -4.99 7.37 -3.15
CA GLU A 26 -5.04 8.37 -2.08
C GLU A 26 -6.43 8.46 -1.46
N ARG A 27 -7.47 8.50 -2.28
CA ARG A 27 -8.85 8.56 -1.77
C ARG A 27 -9.20 7.31 -0.97
N GLY A 28 -8.87 6.13 -1.51
CA GLY A 28 -9.16 4.88 -0.82
C GLY A 28 -8.43 4.76 0.50
N TRP A 29 -7.18 5.20 0.54
CA TRP A 29 -6.40 5.22 1.78
C TRP A 29 -7.05 6.11 2.84
N ARG A 30 -7.49 7.30 2.43
CA ARG A 30 -8.17 8.22 3.35
C ARG A 30 -9.48 7.63 3.88
N ASP A 31 -10.23 6.96 3.02
CA ASP A 31 -11.46 6.29 3.43
C ASP A 31 -11.18 5.21 4.48
N LEU A 32 -10.13 4.42 4.27
CA LEU A 32 -9.74 3.39 5.23
C LEU A 32 -9.23 4.00 6.54
N LEU A 33 -8.51 5.10 6.48
CA LEU A 33 -8.08 5.79 7.70
C LEU A 33 -9.28 6.25 8.52
N ALA A 34 -10.35 6.67 7.86
CA ALA A 34 -11.55 7.13 8.55
C ALA A 34 -12.34 6.00 9.19
N THR A 35 -12.30 4.79 8.62
CA THR A 35 -13.16 3.69 9.03
C THR A 35 -12.42 2.51 9.64
N GLN A 36 -11.14 2.32 9.32
CA GLN A 36 -10.35 1.15 9.71
C GLN A 36 -8.91 1.56 10.01
N ARG A 37 -8.74 2.56 10.84
CA ARG A 37 -7.43 3.16 11.09
C ARG A 37 -6.38 2.14 11.54
N ASN A 38 -6.74 1.26 12.48
CA ASN A 38 -5.75 0.30 13.00
C ASN A 38 -5.30 -0.68 11.92
N ALA A 39 -6.20 -1.10 11.04
CA ALA A 39 -5.83 -1.97 9.92
C ALA A 39 -4.87 -1.27 8.97
N VAL A 40 -5.06 0.04 8.75
CA VAL A 40 -4.16 0.82 7.91
C VAL A 40 -2.78 0.96 8.56
N VAL A 41 -2.75 1.17 9.87
CA VAL A 41 -1.47 1.24 10.60
C VAL A 41 -0.71 -0.08 10.48
N ASP A 42 -1.40 -1.21 10.64
CA ASP A 42 -0.78 -2.53 10.49
C ASP A 42 -0.23 -2.72 9.08
N ALA A 43 -0.98 -2.30 8.07
CA ALA A 43 -0.53 -2.37 6.68
C ALA A 43 0.70 -1.48 6.45
N TRP A 44 0.68 -0.27 6.99
CA TRP A 44 1.83 0.64 6.93
C TRP A 44 3.08 -0.03 7.53
N ASP A 45 2.93 -0.59 8.73
CA ASP A 45 4.06 -1.22 9.41
C ASP A 45 4.62 -2.38 8.60
N PHE A 46 3.75 -3.19 7.99
CA PHE A 46 4.20 -4.30 7.17
C PHE A 46 4.90 -3.82 5.89
N LEU A 47 4.26 -2.91 5.17
CA LEU A 47 4.76 -2.46 3.86
C LEU A 47 6.05 -1.67 3.96
N THR A 48 6.30 -1.00 5.07
CA THR A 48 7.57 -0.29 5.26
C THR A 48 8.71 -1.22 5.62
N ARG A 49 8.43 -2.45 6.06
CA ARG A 49 9.47 -3.40 6.46
C ARG A 49 9.70 -4.52 5.47
N ALA A 50 8.63 -5.11 4.95
CA ALA A 50 8.76 -6.35 4.17
C ALA A 50 7.71 -6.44 3.07
N PRO A 51 7.64 -5.46 2.14
CA PRO A 51 6.55 -5.40 1.17
C PRO A 51 6.52 -6.59 0.20
N THR A 52 7.65 -7.25 -0.04
CA THR A 52 7.71 -8.38 -0.97
C THR A 52 7.86 -9.72 -0.28
N GLN A 53 7.59 -9.78 1.02
CA GLN A 53 7.51 -11.05 1.72
C GLN A 53 6.21 -11.76 1.35
N ARG A 54 6.31 -12.98 0.83
CA ARG A 54 5.12 -13.74 0.42
C ARG A 54 4.44 -14.37 1.62
N LEU A 55 3.18 -14.00 1.81
CA LEU A 55 2.31 -14.53 2.85
C LEU A 55 0.92 -14.72 2.24
N PRO A 56 0.01 -15.46 2.89
CA PRO A 56 -1.35 -15.57 2.35
C PRO A 56 -2.02 -14.22 2.09
N GLY A 57 -1.75 -13.23 2.94
CA GLY A 57 -2.31 -11.89 2.80
C GLY A 57 -1.41 -10.89 2.08
N ASN A 58 -0.28 -11.30 1.53
CA ASN A 58 0.64 -10.42 0.79
C ASN A 58 1.36 -11.19 -0.30
N HIS A 59 0.93 -11.00 -1.54
CA HIS A 59 1.44 -11.81 -2.63
C HIS A 59 1.30 -11.10 -3.97
N PRO A 60 2.08 -11.52 -4.99
CA PRO A 60 1.88 -10.99 -6.34
C PRO A 60 0.49 -11.35 -6.87
N LEU A 61 -0.08 -10.46 -7.63
CA LEU A 61 -1.31 -10.74 -8.36
C LEU A 61 -1.01 -11.64 -9.56
N LYS A 62 -2.05 -12.28 -10.11
CA LYS A 62 -1.91 -13.24 -11.20
C LYS A 62 -2.66 -12.78 -12.43
N GLY A 63 -2.34 -13.39 -13.57
CA GLY A 63 -3.02 -13.13 -14.84
C GLY A 63 -2.83 -11.70 -15.31
N SER A 64 -3.89 -11.09 -15.77
CA SER A 64 -3.83 -9.72 -16.31
C SER A 64 -3.48 -8.68 -15.26
N LEU A 65 -3.59 -9.02 -13.97
CA LEU A 65 -3.28 -8.10 -12.88
C LEU A 65 -1.84 -8.24 -12.39
N SER A 66 -1.08 -9.20 -12.93
CA SER A 66 0.27 -9.50 -12.43
C SER A 66 1.28 -8.39 -12.72
N ARG A 67 1.00 -7.54 -13.70
CA ARG A 67 1.90 -6.45 -14.10
C ARG A 67 1.13 -5.15 -14.15
N VAL A 68 1.80 -4.08 -13.79
CA VAL A 68 1.24 -2.74 -13.92
C VAL A 68 2.28 -1.85 -14.59
N THR A 69 1.84 -1.08 -15.58
CA THR A 69 2.69 -0.07 -16.21
C THR A 69 2.38 1.26 -15.54
N HIS A 70 3.40 1.88 -14.97
CA HIS A 70 3.23 3.15 -14.29
C HIS A 70 4.44 4.03 -14.60
N GLN A 71 4.18 5.24 -15.07
CA GLN A 71 5.22 6.19 -15.47
C GLN A 71 6.20 5.60 -16.47
N GLY A 72 5.67 4.83 -17.44
CA GLY A 72 6.45 4.27 -18.52
C GLY A 72 7.24 3.02 -18.21
N LEU A 73 7.13 2.50 -16.99
CA LEU A 73 7.83 1.29 -16.56
C LEU A 73 6.85 0.21 -16.15
N ASP A 74 7.20 -1.04 -16.46
CA ASP A 74 6.42 -2.20 -16.05
C ASP A 74 6.94 -2.73 -14.71
N HIS A 75 6.02 -3.07 -13.83
CA HIS A 75 6.35 -3.58 -12.51
C HIS A 75 5.48 -4.78 -12.18
N ASP A 76 6.00 -5.67 -11.35
CA ASP A 76 5.19 -6.72 -10.74
C ASP A 76 4.21 -6.08 -9.77
N GLN A 77 2.93 -6.41 -9.92
CA GLN A 77 1.89 -5.86 -9.06
C GLN A 77 1.57 -6.84 -7.94
N TRP A 78 1.54 -6.32 -6.72
CA TRP A 78 1.30 -7.08 -5.50
C TRP A 78 -0.01 -6.65 -4.87
N GLN A 79 -0.57 -7.54 -4.05
CA GLN A 79 -1.74 -7.25 -3.24
C GLN A 79 -1.43 -7.51 -1.77
N HIS A 80 -1.76 -6.54 -0.94
CA HIS A 80 -1.73 -6.68 0.52
C HIS A 80 -3.16 -6.61 1.04
N GLU A 81 -3.57 -7.64 1.79
CA GLU A 81 -4.89 -7.72 2.39
C GLU A 81 -4.88 -7.10 3.77
N LEU A 82 -5.88 -6.26 4.04
CA LEU A 82 -6.11 -5.71 5.37
C LEU A 82 -7.17 -6.55 6.08
N THR A 83 -7.14 -6.50 7.40
CA THR A 83 -8.23 -7.05 8.21
C THR A 83 -9.54 -6.39 7.77
N GLY A 84 -10.58 -7.18 7.57
CA GLY A 84 -11.87 -6.67 7.15
C GLY A 84 -12.11 -6.71 5.64
N GLY A 85 -11.13 -7.16 4.87
CA GLY A 85 -11.33 -7.43 3.45
C GLY A 85 -10.85 -6.37 2.49
N ALA A 86 -10.35 -5.24 2.98
CA ALA A 86 -9.76 -4.22 2.10
C ALA A 86 -8.48 -4.73 1.45
N ARG A 87 -8.13 -4.17 0.32
CA ARG A 87 -6.96 -4.59 -0.46
C ARG A 87 -6.17 -3.36 -0.90
N ILE A 88 -4.84 -3.49 -0.84
CA ILE A 88 -3.91 -2.49 -1.38
C ILE A 88 -3.14 -3.14 -2.52
N TRP A 89 -3.21 -2.56 -3.71
CA TRP A 89 -2.40 -3.00 -4.85
C TRP A 89 -1.23 -2.05 -5.01
N PHE A 90 -0.04 -2.60 -5.12
CA PHE A 90 1.17 -1.80 -5.13
C PHE A 90 2.27 -2.46 -5.96
N TYR A 91 3.28 -1.67 -6.28
CA TYR A 91 4.54 -2.21 -6.79
C TYR A 91 5.68 -1.59 -5.97
N VAL A 92 6.85 -2.20 -6.08
CA VAL A 92 8.05 -1.71 -5.40
C VAL A 92 9.04 -1.24 -6.45
N HIS A 93 9.56 -0.05 -6.28
CA HIS A 93 10.59 0.51 -7.12
C HIS A 93 11.67 1.08 -6.21
N ASP A 94 12.88 0.50 -6.27
CA ASP A 94 13.96 0.81 -5.35
C ASP A 94 13.49 0.64 -3.91
N ALA A 95 13.62 1.67 -3.08
CA ALA A 95 13.21 1.63 -1.68
C ALA A 95 11.80 2.22 -1.46
N GLN A 96 10.99 2.30 -2.51
CA GLN A 96 9.66 2.90 -2.42
C GLN A 96 8.57 1.91 -2.78
N VAL A 97 7.55 1.85 -1.96
CA VAL A 97 6.30 1.15 -2.24
C VAL A 97 5.35 2.16 -2.84
N VAL A 98 4.92 1.92 -4.08
CA VAL A 98 4.00 2.83 -4.78
C VAL A 98 2.63 2.18 -4.80
N ILE A 99 1.67 2.80 -4.14
CA ILE A 99 0.31 2.30 -4.03
C ILE A 99 -0.50 2.81 -5.22
N VAL A 100 -0.98 1.88 -6.05
CA VAL A 100 -1.69 2.23 -7.29
C VAL A 100 -3.18 2.10 -7.17
N GLU A 101 -3.69 1.20 -6.32
CA GLU A 101 -5.12 1.08 -6.07
C GLU A 101 -5.36 0.68 -4.64
N VAL A 102 -6.41 1.23 -4.05
CA VAL A 102 -6.89 0.83 -2.73
C VAL A 102 -8.37 0.46 -2.88
N HIS A 103 -8.67 -0.80 -2.60
CA HIS A 103 -10.02 -1.32 -2.63
C HIS A 103 -10.52 -1.42 -1.20
N THR A 104 -11.55 -0.64 -0.87
CA THR A 104 -12.09 -0.63 0.49
C THR A 104 -12.86 -1.89 0.82
N ARG A 105 -13.09 -2.74 -0.19
CA ARG A 105 -13.68 -4.06 -0.06
C ARG A 105 -13.12 -4.95 -1.15
N HIS A 106 -13.40 -6.25 -1.08
CA HIS A 106 -12.85 -7.22 -2.03
C HIS A 106 -13.20 -6.83 -3.48
N PRO A 107 -12.20 -6.64 -4.35
CA PRO A 107 -12.47 -6.31 -5.75
C PRO A 107 -12.97 -7.52 -6.52
N ASN A 108 -13.90 -7.26 -7.46
CA ASN A 108 -14.49 -8.33 -8.27
C ASN A 108 -13.46 -9.07 -9.12
N GLN A 109 -12.41 -8.39 -9.55
CA GLN A 109 -11.39 -8.97 -10.41
C GLN A 109 -10.60 -10.10 -9.76
N THR A 110 -10.62 -10.20 -8.43
CA THR A 110 -9.82 -11.18 -7.69
C THR A 110 -10.65 -12.31 -7.11
N LYS A 111 -11.88 -12.40 -7.49
CA LYS A 111 -12.73 -13.51 -7.05
C LYS A 111 -12.24 -14.84 -7.60
#